data_2a3688a3d1a3ec8161f206e391174e67
#
_entry.id   2a3688a3d1a3ec8161f206e391174e67
#
_cell.length_a   1.000
_cell.length_b   1.000
_cell.length_c   1.000
_cell.angle_alpha   90.00
_cell.angle_beta   90.00
_cell.angle_gamma   90.00
#
_symmetry.space_group_name_H-M   'P 1'
#
loop_
_entity.id
_entity.type
_entity.pdbx_description
1 polymer ?
#
loop_
_entity_poly.entity_id
_entity_poly.type
_entity_poly.pdbx_seq_one_letter_code
_entity_poly.pdbx_strand_id
1 'polypeptide(L)'
;SGALQLALAFAQYIVCKPQPAEVDLFAAELQTTNDKPQTKGHDSCGLCPACKKATELIHPDIHFSYPVITRKPGEKPISTDFIKEWREFITTNPYGNVYDWLQFIGAENKQGNITAHECNDIIRKLNLKSFESEYKILIMWMPEFLGKEGNKLLKLIEEPPPNTLFILVAENEDLILPTILS
;
A
#
# COMPACT_ATOMS: atom_id res chain seq x y z
N SER A 1 11.97 -8.02 6.86
CA SER A 1 12.48 -7.50 5.57
C SER A 1 12.11 -6.04 5.41
N GLY A 2 13.04 -5.18 4.93
CA GLY A 2 12.78 -3.75 4.69
C GLY A 2 11.95 -3.46 3.43
N ALA A 3 11.60 -4.49 2.64
CA ALA A 3 10.91 -4.33 1.36
C ALA A 3 9.52 -3.67 1.52
N LEU A 4 8.78 -4.01 2.58
CA LEU A 4 7.47 -3.40 2.84
C LEU A 4 7.63 -1.90 3.16
N GLN A 5 8.62 -1.52 3.94
CA GLN A 5 8.88 -0.11 4.27
C GLN A 5 9.27 0.69 3.01
N LEU A 6 10.05 0.08 2.12
CA LEU A 6 10.39 0.68 0.83
C LEU A 6 9.13 0.86 -0.05
N ALA A 7 8.25 -0.13 -0.10
CA ALA A 7 6.98 -0.05 -0.83
C ALA A 7 6.08 1.08 -0.30
N LEU A 8 6.00 1.23 1.03
CA LEU A 8 5.25 2.31 1.68
C LEU A 8 5.84 3.68 1.36
N ALA A 9 7.16 3.83 1.45
CA ALA A 9 7.86 5.08 1.11
C ALA A 9 7.68 5.43 -0.37
N PHE A 10 7.75 4.45 -1.26
CA PHE A 10 7.53 4.65 -2.69
C PHE A 10 6.08 5.07 -2.99
N ALA A 11 5.09 4.43 -2.36
CA ALA A 11 3.69 4.83 -2.48
C ALA A 11 3.47 6.27 -2.00
N GLN A 12 4.09 6.65 -0.87
CA GLN A 12 4.05 8.03 -0.36
C GLN A 12 4.67 9.01 -1.37
N TYR A 13 5.78 8.64 -2.00
CA TYR A 13 6.41 9.46 -3.03
C TYR A 13 5.49 9.70 -4.23
N ILE A 14 4.80 8.65 -4.71
CA ILE A 14 3.87 8.75 -5.85
C ILE A 14 2.69 9.68 -5.55
N VAL A 15 2.10 9.59 -4.37
CA VAL A 15 0.94 10.43 -3.99
C VAL A 15 1.34 11.81 -3.49
N CYS A 16 2.63 12.07 -3.27
CA CYS A 16 3.13 13.35 -2.77
C CYS A 16 2.75 14.50 -3.71
N LYS A 17 2.14 15.52 -3.14
CA LYS A 17 1.82 16.80 -3.80
C LYS A 17 2.46 17.92 -3.01
N PRO A 18 3.76 18.22 -3.23
CA PRO A 18 4.41 19.32 -2.53
C PRO A 18 3.64 20.61 -2.83
N GLN A 19 3.21 21.29 -1.79
CA GLN A 19 2.65 22.62 -1.93
C GLN A 19 3.80 23.59 -2.24
N PRO A 20 3.63 24.52 -3.20
CA PRO A 20 4.57 25.62 -3.31
C PRO A 20 4.61 26.33 -1.94
N ALA A 21 5.80 26.65 -1.47
CA ALA A 21 5.95 27.46 -0.26
C ALA A 21 5.03 28.68 -0.40
N GLU A 22 4.14 28.89 0.55
CA GLU A 22 3.37 30.14 0.60
C GLU A 22 4.40 31.27 0.66
N VAL A 23 4.47 32.04 -0.42
CA VAL A 23 5.27 33.25 -0.43
C VAL A 23 4.53 34.21 0.48
N ASP A 24 4.98 34.34 1.72
CA ASP A 24 4.49 35.34 2.63
C ASP A 24 4.78 36.71 1.97
N LEU A 25 3.72 37.33 1.47
CA LEU A 25 3.80 38.63 0.78
C LEU A 25 4.40 39.74 1.64
N PHE A 26 4.52 39.51 2.96
CA PHE A 26 5.12 40.42 3.91
C PHE A 26 6.58 40.11 4.29
N ALA A 27 7.12 38.96 3.85
CA ALA A 27 8.50 38.55 4.06
C ALA A 27 9.46 39.01 2.94
N ALA A 28 9.02 39.92 2.07
CA ALA A 28 9.73 40.28 0.83
C ALA A 28 10.99 41.16 1.03
N GLU A 29 11.52 41.33 2.23
CA GLU A 29 12.64 42.25 2.42
C GLU A 29 13.93 41.67 3.00
N LEU A 30 14.17 40.38 3.11
CA LEU A 30 15.51 39.94 3.57
C LEU A 30 15.87 38.48 3.33
N GLN A 31 15.66 37.91 2.11
CA GLN A 31 16.37 36.67 1.77
C GLN A 31 16.61 36.55 0.28
N THR A 32 17.77 37.01 -0.15
CA THR A 32 18.43 36.59 -1.41
C THR A 32 18.95 35.16 -1.24
N THR A 33 18.07 34.18 -1.22
CA THR A 33 18.43 32.77 -1.43
C THR A 33 17.64 32.27 -2.64
N ASN A 34 18.38 31.77 -3.64
CA ASN A 34 17.89 31.19 -4.88
C ASN A 34 17.11 29.87 -4.60
N ASP A 35 16.03 29.91 -3.83
CA ASP A 35 15.14 28.77 -3.69
C ASP A 35 14.18 28.75 -4.87
N LYS A 36 14.60 28.03 -5.92
CA LYS A 36 13.72 27.59 -7.00
C LYS A 36 12.52 26.87 -6.38
N PRO A 37 11.29 27.01 -6.93
CA PRO A 37 10.14 26.23 -6.49
C PRO A 37 10.57 24.76 -6.51
N GLN A 38 10.43 24.07 -5.37
CA GLN A 38 10.85 22.68 -5.22
C GLN A 38 10.04 21.83 -6.22
N THR A 39 10.60 21.65 -7.40
CA THR A 39 10.28 20.52 -8.26
C THR A 39 10.43 19.26 -7.40
N LYS A 40 9.57 18.25 -7.59
CA LYS A 40 9.67 16.95 -6.92
C LYS A 40 11.15 16.59 -6.75
N GLY A 41 11.69 16.82 -5.56
CA GLY A 41 13.02 16.37 -5.20
C GLY A 41 13.08 14.84 -5.28
N HIS A 42 14.21 14.25 -5.03
CA HIS A 42 14.38 12.80 -5.08
C HIS A 42 13.57 12.04 -4.00
N ASP A 43 12.71 12.71 -3.23
CA ASP A 43 11.95 12.12 -2.14
C ASP A 43 10.56 12.78 -1.93
N SER A 44 9.69 12.15 -1.13
CA SER A 44 8.42 12.72 -0.69
C SER A 44 8.66 13.88 0.29
N CYS A 45 7.80 14.91 0.25
CA CYS A 45 8.00 16.07 1.11
C CYS A 45 7.69 15.80 2.60
N GLY A 46 6.97 14.71 2.93
CA GLY A 46 6.56 14.35 4.31
C GLY A 46 5.54 15.29 4.96
N LEU A 47 5.28 16.46 4.41
CA LEU A 47 4.51 17.53 5.05
C LEU A 47 3.11 17.73 4.46
N CYS A 48 2.94 17.49 3.17
CA CYS A 48 1.65 17.70 2.51
C CYS A 48 0.57 16.73 3.04
N PRO A 49 -0.72 17.06 2.91
CA PRO A 49 -1.81 16.21 3.39
C PRO A 49 -1.75 14.77 2.86
N ALA A 50 -1.37 14.59 1.58
CA ALA A 50 -1.22 13.27 0.99
C ALA A 50 -0.10 12.44 1.68
N CYS A 51 1.06 13.06 1.96
CA CYS A 51 2.15 12.40 2.68
C CYS A 51 1.73 12.01 4.10
N LYS A 52 1.04 12.90 4.83
CA LYS A 52 0.54 12.59 6.19
C LYS A 52 -0.41 11.40 6.17
N LYS A 53 -1.40 11.41 5.26
CA LYS A 53 -2.33 10.28 5.09
C LYS A 53 -1.61 8.99 4.69
N ALA A 54 -0.59 9.06 3.84
CA ALA A 54 0.20 7.89 3.46
C ALA A 54 0.98 7.32 4.64
N THR A 55 1.62 8.18 5.45
CA THR A 55 2.34 7.78 6.68
C THR A 55 1.40 7.10 7.69
N GLU A 56 0.17 7.60 7.83
CA GLU A 56 -0.84 7.02 8.71
C GLU A 56 -1.58 5.82 8.11
N LEU A 57 -1.22 5.39 6.89
CA LEU A 57 -1.86 4.31 6.14
C LEU A 57 -3.39 4.52 5.95
N ILE A 58 -3.80 5.78 5.73
CA ILE A 58 -5.21 6.18 5.53
C ILE A 58 -5.45 6.90 4.20
N HIS A 59 -4.44 6.94 3.31
CA HIS A 59 -4.61 7.57 2.00
C HIS A 59 -5.65 6.80 1.17
N PRO A 60 -6.69 7.47 0.62
CA PRO A 60 -7.81 6.79 -0.04
C PRO A 60 -7.43 6.03 -1.32
N ASP A 61 -6.36 6.46 -1.99
CA ASP A 61 -5.89 5.84 -3.24
C ASP A 61 -4.71 4.87 -3.02
N ILE A 62 -4.32 4.58 -1.76
CA ILE A 62 -3.36 3.54 -1.40
C ILE A 62 -4.12 2.40 -0.74
N HIS A 63 -4.19 1.27 -1.41
CA HIS A 63 -4.87 0.06 -0.97
C HIS A 63 -3.85 -0.96 -0.50
N PHE A 64 -4.24 -1.76 0.49
CA PHE A 64 -3.39 -2.81 1.06
C PHE A 64 -4.07 -4.16 0.90
N SER A 65 -3.28 -5.17 0.61
CA SER A 65 -3.68 -6.57 0.67
C SER A 65 -2.58 -7.37 1.35
N TYR A 66 -2.97 -8.22 2.28
CA TYR A 66 -2.06 -9.02 3.10
C TYR A 66 -2.77 -10.27 3.62
N PRO A 67 -2.03 -11.31 4.03
CA PRO A 67 -2.63 -12.53 4.56
C PRO A 67 -3.49 -12.27 5.80
N VAL A 68 -4.69 -12.83 5.81
CA VAL A 68 -5.63 -12.74 6.92
C VAL A 68 -6.10 -14.14 7.34
N ILE A 69 -6.73 -14.23 8.51
CA ILE A 69 -7.27 -15.48 9.05
C ILE A 69 -8.80 -15.41 9.15
N THR A 70 -9.43 -16.56 9.04
CA THR A 70 -10.86 -16.71 9.37
C THR A 70 -11.01 -16.79 10.88
N ARG A 71 -11.67 -15.81 11.50
CA ARG A 71 -11.91 -15.80 12.95
C ARG A 71 -13.03 -16.75 13.33
N LYS A 72 -14.13 -16.74 12.56
CA LYS A 72 -15.31 -17.59 12.81
C LYS A 72 -15.63 -18.44 11.58
N PRO A 73 -16.13 -19.66 11.76
CA PRO A 73 -16.56 -20.50 10.64
C PRO A 73 -17.58 -19.77 9.75
N GLY A 74 -17.38 -19.86 8.43
CA GLY A 74 -18.26 -19.22 7.44
C GLY A 74 -17.94 -17.76 7.11
N GLU A 75 -17.08 -17.08 7.86
CA GLU A 75 -16.59 -15.76 7.51
C GLU A 75 -15.67 -15.82 6.28
N LYS A 76 -15.70 -14.74 5.52
CA LYS A 76 -14.89 -14.54 4.31
C LYS A 76 -14.08 -13.27 4.49
N PRO A 77 -13.03 -13.31 5.34
CA PRO A 77 -12.30 -12.13 5.73
C PRO A 77 -11.54 -11.53 4.55
N ILE A 78 -11.42 -10.22 4.57
CA ILE A 78 -10.59 -9.42 3.66
C ILE A 78 -9.63 -8.56 4.47
N SER A 79 -8.57 -8.07 3.84
CA SER A 79 -7.56 -7.23 4.50
C SER A 79 -8.15 -6.02 5.22
N THR A 80 -9.20 -5.43 4.65
CA THR A 80 -9.88 -4.26 5.25
C THR A 80 -10.48 -4.57 6.63
N ASP A 81 -10.85 -5.82 6.92
CA ASP A 81 -11.40 -6.22 8.23
C ASP A 81 -10.34 -6.17 9.35
N PHE A 82 -9.06 -6.16 8.95
CA PHE A 82 -7.91 -6.12 9.85
C PHE A 82 -7.10 -4.82 9.74
N ILE A 83 -7.68 -3.77 9.15
CA ILE A 83 -6.92 -2.54 8.84
C ILE A 83 -6.42 -1.82 10.10
N LYS A 84 -7.09 -1.94 11.23
CA LYS A 84 -6.67 -1.34 12.50
C LYS A 84 -5.42 -2.05 13.03
N GLU A 85 -5.49 -3.37 13.09
CA GLU A 85 -4.37 -4.23 13.50
C GLU A 85 -3.18 -4.06 12.56
N TRP A 86 -3.44 -3.91 11.25
CA TRP A 86 -2.41 -3.67 10.25
C TRP A 86 -1.64 -2.37 10.50
N ARG A 87 -2.35 -1.28 10.75
CA ARG A 87 -1.72 0.02 11.07
C ARG A 87 -0.89 -0.06 12.33
N GLU A 88 -1.41 -0.69 13.37
CA GLU A 88 -0.71 -0.89 14.63
C GLU A 88 0.54 -1.75 14.43
N PHE A 89 0.41 -2.87 13.72
CA PHE A 89 1.54 -3.76 13.43
C PHE A 89 2.66 -3.06 12.67
N ILE A 90 2.35 -2.34 11.59
CA ILE A 90 3.37 -1.61 10.81
C ILE A 90 4.07 -0.55 11.64
N THR A 91 3.36 0.10 12.56
CA THR A 91 3.93 1.13 13.43
C THR A 91 4.83 0.53 14.51
N THR A 92 4.41 -0.58 15.12
CA THR A 92 5.13 -1.21 16.24
C THR A 92 6.22 -2.17 15.80
N ASN A 93 6.04 -2.83 14.66
CA ASN A 93 6.94 -3.84 14.10
C ASN A 93 7.27 -3.55 12.62
N PRO A 94 7.96 -2.45 12.31
CA PRO A 94 8.17 -2.01 10.92
C PRO A 94 8.96 -3.01 10.07
N TYR A 95 9.73 -3.90 10.70
CA TYR A 95 10.51 -4.96 10.03
C TYR A 95 9.99 -6.37 10.35
N GLY A 96 8.79 -6.47 10.92
CA GLY A 96 8.12 -7.73 11.23
C GLY A 96 7.93 -8.59 9.97
N ASN A 97 7.96 -9.90 10.16
CA ASN A 97 7.70 -10.88 9.10
C ASN A 97 6.23 -11.36 9.14
N VAL A 98 5.86 -12.24 8.21
CA VAL A 98 4.48 -12.74 8.13
C VAL A 98 4.07 -13.56 9.35
N TYR A 99 5.01 -14.25 9.99
CA TYR A 99 4.74 -15.01 11.21
C TYR A 99 4.39 -14.06 12.36
N ASP A 100 5.16 -12.98 12.54
CA ASP A 100 4.88 -11.95 13.55
C ASP A 100 3.51 -11.33 13.33
N TRP A 101 3.15 -11.03 12.07
CA TRP A 101 1.83 -10.53 11.70
C TRP A 101 0.71 -11.49 12.05
N LEU A 102 0.84 -12.76 11.67
CA LEU A 102 -0.18 -13.76 11.93
C LEU A 102 -0.36 -13.99 13.43
N GLN A 103 0.73 -13.98 14.21
CA GLN A 103 0.64 -14.03 15.68
C GLN A 103 -0.05 -12.79 16.24
N PHE A 104 0.27 -11.61 15.73
CA PHE A 104 -0.32 -10.34 16.15
C PHE A 104 -1.85 -10.32 15.99
N ILE A 105 -2.38 -10.89 14.90
CA ILE A 105 -3.83 -10.98 14.67
C ILE A 105 -4.48 -12.21 15.32
N GLY A 106 -3.75 -12.98 16.12
CA GLY A 106 -4.25 -14.13 16.86
C GLY A 106 -4.47 -15.38 15.99
N ALA A 107 -3.57 -15.62 15.04
CA ALA A 107 -3.69 -16.79 14.16
C ALA A 107 -3.55 -18.12 14.91
N GLU A 108 -2.75 -18.16 15.99
CA GLU A 108 -2.38 -19.40 16.69
C GLU A 108 -1.86 -20.45 15.71
N ASN A 109 -2.66 -21.50 15.44
CA ASN A 109 -2.34 -22.56 14.49
C ASN A 109 -3.07 -22.39 13.12
N LYS A 110 -3.73 -21.24 12.88
CA LYS A 110 -4.42 -20.99 11.62
C LYS A 110 -3.44 -20.49 10.56
N GLN A 111 -3.61 -21.01 9.38
CA GLN A 111 -2.84 -20.55 8.21
C GLN A 111 -3.42 -19.22 7.69
N GLY A 112 -2.54 -18.23 7.46
CA GLY A 112 -2.90 -17.01 6.74
C GLY A 112 -3.25 -17.29 5.28
N ASN A 113 -4.13 -16.50 4.70
CA ASN A 113 -4.52 -16.63 3.30
C ASN A 113 -4.95 -15.27 2.74
N ILE A 114 -4.69 -15.04 1.44
CA ILE A 114 -5.31 -13.97 0.66
C ILE A 114 -6.44 -14.62 -0.13
N THR A 115 -7.68 -14.32 0.27
CA THR A 115 -8.85 -15.09 -0.15
C THR A 115 -9.37 -14.69 -1.53
N ALA A 116 -10.23 -15.52 -2.13
CA ALA A 116 -10.98 -15.16 -3.34
C ALA A 116 -11.82 -13.89 -3.16
N HIS A 117 -12.30 -13.64 -1.93
CA HIS A 117 -13.07 -12.42 -1.62
C HIS A 117 -12.18 -11.20 -1.60
N GLU A 118 -10.96 -11.31 -1.10
CA GLU A 118 -9.94 -10.27 -1.20
C GLU A 118 -9.67 -9.92 -2.66
N CYS A 119 -9.46 -10.91 -3.52
CA CYS A 119 -9.25 -10.68 -4.95
C CYS A 119 -10.41 -9.91 -5.59
N ASN A 120 -11.66 -10.27 -5.28
CA ASN A 120 -12.83 -9.57 -5.77
C ASN A 120 -12.93 -8.13 -5.23
N ASP A 121 -12.60 -7.91 -3.97
CA ASP A 121 -12.58 -6.58 -3.35
C ASP A 121 -11.50 -5.68 -3.97
N ILE A 122 -10.32 -6.23 -4.24
CA ILE A 122 -9.24 -5.55 -4.97
C ILE A 122 -9.72 -5.12 -6.36
N ILE A 123 -10.30 -6.05 -7.14
CA ILE A 123 -10.82 -5.76 -8.48
C ILE A 123 -11.85 -4.63 -8.41
N ARG A 124 -12.77 -4.68 -7.45
CA ARG A 124 -13.78 -3.64 -7.26
C ARG A 124 -13.15 -2.29 -6.95
N LYS A 125 -12.23 -2.22 -6.00
CA LYS A 125 -11.56 -0.98 -5.57
C LYS A 125 -10.75 -0.36 -6.70
N LEU A 126 -9.98 -1.14 -7.43
CA LEU A 126 -9.11 -0.64 -8.48
C LEU A 126 -9.86 -0.22 -9.75
N ASN A 127 -11.09 -0.70 -9.97
CA ASN A 127 -11.95 -0.23 -11.05
C ASN A 127 -12.67 1.10 -10.74
N LEU A 128 -12.64 1.56 -9.49
CA LEU A 128 -13.14 2.90 -9.15
C LEU A 128 -12.14 3.98 -9.63
N LYS A 129 -12.62 5.20 -9.81
CA LYS A 129 -11.72 6.34 -10.03
C LYS A 129 -10.90 6.62 -8.78
N SER A 130 -9.69 7.14 -8.97
CA SER A 130 -8.90 7.68 -7.86
C SER A 130 -9.64 8.84 -7.18
N PHE A 131 -9.46 8.97 -5.89
CA PHE A 131 -10.17 9.97 -5.08
C PHE A 131 -9.42 11.32 -5.07
N GLU A 132 -8.14 11.31 -4.74
CA GLU A 132 -7.35 12.55 -4.63
C GLU A 132 -5.97 12.47 -5.30
N SER A 133 -5.47 11.29 -5.62
CA SER A 133 -4.20 11.10 -6.33
C SER A 133 -4.42 10.91 -7.83
N GLU A 134 -3.36 11.12 -8.62
CA GLU A 134 -3.35 10.73 -10.03
C GLU A 134 -3.36 9.21 -10.19
N TYR A 135 -2.66 8.50 -9.28
CA TYR A 135 -2.50 7.05 -9.31
C TYR A 135 -3.26 6.38 -8.17
N LYS A 136 -3.83 5.22 -8.46
CA LYS A 136 -4.24 4.23 -7.46
C LYS A 136 -3.09 3.26 -7.25
N ILE A 137 -2.80 2.92 -6.03
CA ILE A 137 -1.70 2.03 -5.67
C ILE A 137 -2.25 0.87 -4.86
N LEU A 138 -1.93 -0.35 -5.28
CA LEU A 138 -2.13 -1.55 -4.48
C LEU A 138 -0.77 -2.04 -3.98
N ILE A 139 -0.58 -2.05 -2.68
CA ILE A 139 0.54 -2.73 -2.03
C ILE A 139 0.03 -4.08 -1.56
N MET A 140 0.52 -5.14 -2.20
CA MET A 140 0.23 -6.52 -1.80
C MET A 140 1.45 -7.09 -1.09
N TRP A 141 1.30 -7.33 0.21
CA TRP A 141 2.32 -7.95 1.02
C TRP A 141 2.09 -9.46 1.09
N MET A 142 3.14 -10.22 0.85
CA MET A 142 3.14 -11.69 0.84
C MET A 142 2.18 -12.28 -0.20
N PRO A 143 2.34 -11.94 -1.50
CA PRO A 143 1.51 -12.48 -2.59
C PRO A 143 1.58 -14.02 -2.70
N GLU A 144 2.57 -14.67 -2.09
CA GLU A 144 2.70 -16.12 -1.98
C GLU A 144 1.47 -16.75 -1.31
N PHE A 145 0.75 -16.00 -0.48
CA PHE A 145 -0.47 -16.44 0.20
C PHE A 145 -1.73 -16.36 -0.68
N LEU A 146 -1.63 -15.91 -1.93
CA LEU A 146 -2.73 -15.93 -2.90
C LEU A 146 -3.11 -17.35 -3.33
N GLY A 147 -2.12 -18.25 -3.41
CA GLY A 147 -2.33 -19.59 -3.92
C GLY A 147 -3.02 -19.56 -5.30
N LYS A 148 -3.95 -20.49 -5.54
CA LYS A 148 -4.70 -20.58 -6.81
C LYS A 148 -5.64 -19.39 -7.05
N GLU A 149 -5.99 -18.65 -6.03
CA GLU A 149 -6.88 -17.49 -6.14
C GLU A 149 -6.23 -16.31 -6.87
N GLY A 150 -4.90 -16.28 -6.91
CA GLY A 150 -4.13 -15.30 -7.68
C GLY A 150 -4.52 -15.25 -9.17
N ASN A 151 -4.99 -16.35 -9.75
CA ASN A 151 -5.48 -16.37 -11.12
C ASN A 151 -6.59 -15.35 -11.41
N LYS A 152 -7.36 -14.96 -10.39
CA LYS A 152 -8.41 -13.94 -10.54
C LYS A 152 -7.85 -12.54 -10.75
N LEU A 153 -6.64 -12.29 -10.28
CA LEU A 153 -5.97 -11.01 -10.43
C LEU A 153 -5.14 -10.90 -11.70
N LEU A 154 -4.83 -12.03 -12.38
CA LEU A 154 -3.97 -12.04 -13.56
C LEU A 154 -4.44 -11.04 -14.61
N LYS A 155 -5.71 -11.10 -14.99
CA LYS A 155 -6.27 -10.18 -16.00
C LYS A 155 -6.13 -8.71 -15.56
N LEU A 156 -6.28 -8.42 -14.27
CA LEU A 156 -6.17 -7.06 -13.75
C LEU A 156 -4.71 -6.58 -13.72
N ILE A 157 -3.76 -7.50 -13.56
CA ILE A 157 -2.32 -7.21 -13.56
C ILE A 157 -1.80 -7.05 -14.99
N GLU A 158 -2.27 -7.92 -15.92
CA GLU A 158 -1.93 -7.87 -17.35
C GLU A 158 -2.51 -6.63 -18.03
N GLU A 159 -3.75 -6.28 -17.69
CA GLU A 159 -4.47 -5.12 -18.24
C GLU A 159 -4.94 -4.20 -17.11
N PRO A 160 -4.03 -3.49 -16.45
CA PRO A 160 -4.38 -2.65 -15.31
C PRO A 160 -5.30 -1.49 -15.73
N PRO A 161 -6.27 -1.11 -14.90
CA PRO A 161 -7.02 0.11 -15.11
C PRO A 161 -6.08 1.32 -15.22
N PRO A 162 -6.47 2.37 -15.95
CA PRO A 162 -5.64 3.56 -16.11
C PRO A 162 -5.13 4.08 -14.76
N ASN A 163 -3.87 4.52 -14.74
CA ASN A 163 -3.22 5.09 -13.56
C ASN A 163 -3.28 4.17 -12.31
N THR A 164 -3.09 2.88 -12.52
CA THR A 164 -3.05 1.89 -11.44
C THR A 164 -1.65 1.29 -11.35
N LEU A 165 -1.08 1.27 -10.13
CA LEU A 165 0.23 0.71 -9.83
C LEU A 165 0.08 -0.45 -8.85
N PHE A 166 0.69 -1.59 -9.19
CA PHE A 166 0.81 -2.76 -8.32
C PHE A 166 2.21 -2.82 -7.74
N ILE A 167 2.31 -2.94 -6.42
CA ILE A 167 3.57 -3.16 -5.71
C ILE A 167 3.43 -4.48 -4.96
N LEU A 168 4.14 -5.50 -5.43
CA LEU A 168 4.16 -6.82 -4.81
C LEU A 168 5.39 -6.92 -3.91
N VAL A 169 5.17 -7.20 -2.63
CA VAL A 169 6.21 -7.35 -1.62
C VAL A 169 6.24 -8.80 -1.18
N ALA A 170 7.11 -9.57 -1.80
CA ALA A 170 7.28 -10.99 -1.59
C ALA A 170 8.56 -11.31 -0.78
N GLU A 171 8.58 -12.45 -0.11
CA GLU A 171 9.80 -13.01 0.48
C GLU A 171 10.41 -14.09 -0.43
N ASN A 172 9.58 -14.78 -1.18
CA ASN A 172 10.01 -15.82 -2.10
C ASN A 172 9.22 -15.74 -3.42
N GLU A 173 9.88 -15.29 -4.47
CA GLU A 173 9.30 -15.17 -5.81
C GLU A 173 8.93 -16.52 -6.43
N ASP A 174 9.62 -17.62 -6.08
CA ASP A 174 9.32 -18.95 -6.59
C ASP A 174 7.93 -19.48 -6.17
N LEU A 175 7.36 -18.90 -5.12
CA LEU A 175 6.02 -19.23 -4.62
C LEU A 175 4.91 -18.37 -5.24
N ILE A 176 5.27 -17.33 -5.96
CA ILE A 176 4.32 -16.51 -6.71
C ILE A 176 4.00 -17.23 -8.02
N LEU A 177 2.73 -17.18 -8.43
CA LEU A 177 2.35 -17.75 -9.71
C LEU A 177 3.22 -17.15 -10.84
N PRO A 178 3.90 -17.97 -11.66
CA PRO A 178 4.78 -17.48 -12.73
C PRO A 178 4.11 -16.49 -13.66
N THR A 179 2.80 -16.64 -13.84
CA THR A 179 1.96 -15.74 -14.64
C THR A 179 1.75 -14.35 -14.04
N ILE A 180 2.08 -14.14 -12.76
CA ILE A 180 2.08 -12.81 -12.14
C ILE A 180 3.42 -12.10 -12.36
N LEU A 181 4.49 -12.87 -12.59
CA LEU A 181 5.85 -12.38 -12.77
C LEU A 181 6.23 -12.15 -14.25
N SER A 182 5.43 -12.64 -15.19
CA SER A 182 5.62 -12.50 -16.63
C SER A 182 5.02 -11.21 -17.16
#